data_c57b4eda7d28e898dc90cd8abf602d81
#
_entry.id   c57b4eda7d28e898dc90cd8abf602d81
#
_cell.length_a   1.000
_cell.length_b   1.000
_cell.length_c   1.000
_cell.angle_alpha   90.00
_cell.angle_beta   90.00
_cell.angle_gamma   90.00
#
_symmetry.space_group_name_H-M   'P 1'
#
loop_
_entity.id
_entity.type
_entity.pdbx_description
1 polymer ?
#
loop_
_entity_poly.entity_id
_entity_poly.type
_entity_poly.pdbx_seq_one_letter_code
_entity_poly.pdbx_strand_id
1 'polypeptide(L)'
;MIDKEINPIDSQFLIYQNQEGDVKIDVRFQDETIWLSLDQMATLFSRDKSTISRHIKSIFEEGELYRNSVVANFATTATDGKNYQVEYYNLDVIISVGYRVKSQQGTRFRIWATQQLKEYLIKGFVLND
;
A
#
# COMPACT_ATOMS: atom_id res chain seq x y z
N MET A 1 0.40 -23.65 6.75
CA MET A 1 0.55 -23.15 6.57
C MET A 1 1.10 -22.33 6.59
N ILE A 2 1.45 -22.16 6.49
CA ILE A 2 1.91 -21.44 6.57
C ILE A 2 1.91 -20.54 6.24
N ASP A 3 1.74 -20.21 6.24
CA ASP A 3 1.55 -19.56 5.96
C ASP A 3 1.66 -18.49 5.57
N LYS A 4 1.63 -18.01 5.76
CA LYS A 4 1.69 -16.68 5.41
C LYS A 4 2.88 -16.01 5.88
N GLU A 5 3.90 -16.77 6.02
CA GLU A 5 5.16 -16.20 6.03
C GLU A 5 5.42 -15.65 4.71
N ILE A 6 5.63 -14.36 4.65
CA ILE A 6 5.88 -13.70 3.41
C ILE A 6 7.30 -13.98 3.04
N ASN A 7 7.45 -14.90 2.12
CA ASN A 7 8.74 -15.17 1.53
C ASN A 7 9.13 -13.93 0.73
N PRO A 8 10.31 -13.36 0.93
CA PRO A 8 10.74 -12.20 0.14
C PRO A 8 10.66 -12.43 -1.36
N ILE A 9 10.74 -13.69 -1.81
CA ILE A 9 10.62 -14.01 -3.23
C ILE A 9 9.22 -13.73 -3.75
N ASP A 10 8.21 -13.83 -2.88
CA ASP A 10 6.82 -13.62 -3.29
C ASP A 10 6.42 -12.16 -3.28
N SER A 11 7.22 -11.30 -2.68
CA SER A 11 6.95 -9.88 -2.65
C SER A 11 7.57 -9.21 -3.84
N GLN A 12 6.81 -8.38 -4.51
CA GLN A 12 7.30 -7.54 -5.59
C GLN A 12 7.17 -6.09 -5.19
N PHE A 13 8.07 -5.27 -5.71
CA PHE A 13 8.01 -3.84 -5.47
C PHE A 13 7.88 -3.13 -6.80
N LEU A 14 6.91 -2.22 -6.85
CA LEU A 14 6.69 -1.38 -8.01
C LEU A 14 7.04 0.04 -7.61
N ILE A 15 7.64 0.79 -8.51
CA ILE A 15 8.02 2.15 -8.20
C ILE A 15 6.94 3.10 -8.69
N TYR A 16 6.35 3.83 -7.75
CA TYR A 16 5.43 4.92 -8.09
C TYR A 16 6.18 6.24 -8.03
N GLN A 17 6.03 7.03 -9.06
CA GLN A 17 6.65 8.35 -9.10
C GLN A 17 5.60 9.33 -9.60
N ASN A 18 5.46 10.48 -8.91
CA ASN A 18 4.50 11.47 -9.35
C ASN A 18 5.02 12.22 -10.58
N GLN A 19 4.17 13.06 -11.16
CA GLN A 19 4.52 13.75 -12.42
C GLN A 19 5.71 14.67 -12.26
N GLU A 20 5.83 15.30 -11.09
CA GLU A 20 6.94 16.22 -10.82
C GLU A 20 8.24 15.49 -10.55
N GLY A 21 8.16 14.20 -10.22
CA GLY A 21 9.34 13.41 -9.96
C GLY A 21 9.91 13.58 -8.56
N ASP A 22 9.28 14.38 -7.71
CA ASP A 22 9.79 14.62 -6.35
C ASP A 22 9.24 13.63 -5.32
N VAL A 23 8.26 12.83 -5.70
CA VAL A 23 7.74 11.76 -4.85
C VAL A 23 8.01 10.44 -5.55
N LYS A 24 8.74 9.56 -4.85
CA LYS A 24 9.08 8.25 -5.37
C LYS A 24 8.88 7.25 -4.25
N ILE A 25 8.06 6.26 -4.47
CA ILE A 25 7.66 5.30 -3.44
C ILE A 25 7.82 3.88 -3.96
N ASP A 26 8.48 3.05 -3.16
CA ASP A 26 8.56 1.62 -3.43
C ASP A 26 7.27 0.99 -2.92
N VAL A 27 6.37 0.68 -3.83
CA VAL A 27 5.06 0.14 -3.51
C VAL A 27 5.16 -1.37 -3.46
N ARG A 28 4.74 -1.96 -2.36
CA ARG A 28 4.75 -3.42 -2.22
C ARG A 28 3.54 -4.01 -2.93
N PHE A 29 3.79 -5.01 -3.76
CA PHE A 29 2.74 -5.77 -4.44
C PHE A 29 2.75 -7.18 -3.91
N GLN A 30 1.63 -7.61 -3.33
CA GLN A 30 1.51 -8.96 -2.79
C GLN A 30 0.04 -9.31 -2.61
N ASP A 31 -0.29 -10.61 -2.72
CA ASP A 31 -1.67 -11.09 -2.56
C ASP A 31 -2.62 -10.36 -3.50
N GLU A 32 -2.15 -10.09 -4.71
CA GLU A 32 -2.95 -9.48 -5.78
C GLU A 32 -3.45 -8.09 -5.45
N THR A 33 -2.77 -7.39 -4.54
CA THR A 33 -3.10 -6.02 -4.23
C THR A 33 -1.82 -5.24 -3.90
N ILE A 34 -2.00 -3.97 -3.60
CA ILE A 34 -0.92 -3.03 -3.36
C ILE A 34 -0.98 -2.61 -1.91
N TRP A 35 0.19 -2.47 -1.29
CA TRP A 35 0.34 -2.17 0.13
C TRP A 35 1.28 -0.99 0.34
N LEU A 36 0.89 -0.06 1.21
CA LEU A 36 1.74 1.04 1.65
C LEU A 36 1.75 1.10 3.18
N SER A 37 2.90 1.50 3.73
CA SER A 37 3.00 1.77 5.15
C SER A 37 2.43 3.15 5.47
N LEU A 38 2.29 3.43 6.77
CA LEU A 38 1.84 4.75 7.23
C LEU A 38 2.77 5.85 6.71
N ASP A 39 4.08 5.65 6.83
CA ASP A 39 5.07 6.62 6.39
C ASP A 39 4.94 6.89 4.88
N GLN A 40 4.72 5.83 4.11
CA GLN A 40 4.57 5.97 2.67
C GLN A 40 3.32 6.75 2.29
N MET A 41 2.22 6.52 3.02
CA MET A 41 1.00 7.29 2.77
C MET A 41 1.17 8.75 3.14
N ALA A 42 1.89 9.04 4.23
CA ALA A 42 2.17 10.43 4.60
C ALA A 42 2.93 11.14 3.48
N THR A 43 3.92 10.46 2.90
CA THR A 43 4.68 11.01 1.78
C THR A 43 3.79 11.18 0.55
N LEU A 44 3.01 10.15 0.22
CA LEU A 44 2.16 10.17 -0.97
C LEU A 44 1.17 11.32 -0.94
N PHE A 45 0.51 11.51 0.20
CA PHE A 45 -0.55 12.50 0.31
C PHE A 45 -0.06 13.85 0.82
N SER A 46 1.23 13.97 1.14
CA SER A 46 1.84 15.19 1.70
C SER A 46 1.11 15.64 2.94
N ARG A 47 0.89 14.72 3.86
CA ARG A 47 0.24 14.96 5.14
C ARG A 47 1.09 14.39 6.26
N ASP A 48 0.92 14.91 7.47
CA ASP A 48 1.60 14.37 8.64
C ASP A 48 1.15 12.95 8.92
N LYS A 49 2.07 12.14 9.47
CA LYS A 49 1.73 10.78 9.86
C LYS A 49 0.57 10.74 10.85
N SER A 50 0.52 11.70 11.76
CA SER A 50 -0.56 11.77 12.74
C SER A 50 -1.92 11.99 12.07
N THR A 51 -1.96 12.79 11.00
CA THR A 51 -3.18 13.02 10.25
C THR A 51 -3.63 11.73 9.55
N ILE A 52 -2.69 11.06 8.89
CA ILE A 52 -3.01 9.80 8.21
C ILE A 52 -3.48 8.75 9.22
N SER A 53 -2.77 8.64 10.34
CA SER A 53 -3.11 7.68 11.39
C SER A 53 -4.53 7.91 11.92
N ARG A 54 -4.89 9.18 12.13
CA ARG A 54 -6.23 9.53 12.60
C ARG A 54 -7.30 9.12 11.60
N HIS A 55 -7.06 9.32 10.32
CA HIS A 55 -8.01 8.91 9.30
C HIS A 55 -8.14 7.39 9.23
N ILE A 56 -7.04 6.66 9.34
CA ILE A 56 -7.08 5.20 9.33
C ILE A 56 -7.89 4.70 10.53
N LYS A 57 -7.66 5.28 11.69
CA LYS A 57 -8.41 4.90 12.89
C LYS A 57 -9.91 5.13 12.68
N SER A 58 -10.28 6.27 12.11
CA SER A 58 -11.69 6.57 11.84
C SER A 58 -12.31 5.60 10.86
N ILE A 59 -11.56 5.20 9.83
CA ILE A 59 -12.05 4.22 8.85
C ILE A 59 -12.48 2.94 9.56
N PHE A 60 -11.65 2.44 10.48
CA PHE A 60 -11.97 1.21 11.19
C PHE A 60 -13.06 1.42 12.22
N GLU A 61 -13.03 2.53 12.96
CA GLU A 61 -14.04 2.80 13.98
C GLU A 61 -15.43 2.99 13.39
N GLU A 62 -15.51 3.58 12.20
CA GLU A 62 -16.78 3.80 11.53
C GLU A 62 -17.28 2.54 10.80
N GLY A 63 -16.48 1.49 10.77
CA GLY A 63 -16.87 0.26 10.12
C GLY A 63 -16.80 0.29 8.61
N GLU A 64 -16.12 1.26 8.03
CA GLU A 64 -15.98 1.34 6.59
C GLU A 64 -15.21 0.15 6.04
N LEU A 65 -14.14 -0.25 6.75
CA LEU A 65 -13.32 -1.40 6.38
C LEU A 65 -13.00 -2.19 7.64
N TYR A 66 -12.77 -3.49 7.47
CA TYR A 66 -12.37 -4.36 8.57
C TYR A 66 -10.86 -4.49 8.61
N ARG A 67 -10.29 -4.17 9.77
CA ARG A 67 -8.83 -4.15 9.93
C ARG A 67 -8.18 -5.47 9.50
N ASN A 68 -8.76 -6.60 9.87
CA ASN A 68 -8.16 -7.90 9.58
C ASN A 68 -8.05 -8.21 8.10
N SER A 69 -8.89 -7.58 7.28
CA SER A 69 -8.90 -7.83 5.84
C SER A 69 -7.95 -6.92 5.08
N VAL A 70 -7.53 -5.81 5.67
CA VAL A 70 -6.87 -4.75 4.91
C VAL A 70 -5.53 -4.32 5.52
N VAL A 71 -5.10 -4.94 6.62
CA VAL A 71 -3.83 -4.64 7.28
C VAL A 71 -3.00 -5.91 7.35
N ALA A 72 -1.72 -5.79 7.07
CA ALA A 72 -0.78 -6.90 7.18
C ALA A 72 0.53 -6.39 7.75
N ASN A 73 1.26 -7.27 8.42
CA ASN A 73 2.58 -6.95 8.94
C ASN A 73 3.63 -7.57 8.03
N PHE A 74 4.59 -6.77 7.65
CA PHE A 74 5.72 -7.24 6.85
C PHE A 74 7.02 -6.97 7.60
N ALA A 75 7.94 -7.92 7.54
CA ALA A 75 9.25 -7.73 8.12
C ALA A 75 10.08 -6.82 7.21
N THR A 76 10.73 -5.83 7.80
CA THR A 76 11.63 -4.95 7.06
C THR A 76 12.95 -4.87 7.80
N THR A 77 14.04 -4.70 7.05
CA THR A 77 15.36 -4.54 7.63
C THR A 77 15.71 -3.07 7.65
N ALA A 78 15.98 -2.55 8.84
CA ALA A 78 16.32 -1.15 9.01
C ALA A 78 17.82 -0.93 8.80
N THR A 79 18.21 0.35 8.81
CA THR A 79 19.60 0.72 8.61
C THR A 79 20.52 0.19 9.72
N ASP A 80 19.97 -0.10 10.89
CA ASP A 80 20.75 -0.70 11.99
C ASP A 80 20.93 -2.21 11.84
N GLY A 81 20.45 -2.80 10.75
CA GLY A 81 20.57 -4.22 10.48
C GLY A 81 19.54 -5.09 11.19
N LYS A 82 18.67 -4.49 11.99
CA LYS A 82 17.64 -5.24 12.69
C LYS A 82 16.38 -5.34 11.86
N ASN A 83 15.61 -6.40 12.11
CA ASN A 83 14.34 -6.62 11.44
C ASN A 83 13.22 -6.09 12.32
N TYR A 84 12.29 -5.37 11.70
CA TYR A 84 11.12 -4.83 12.38
C TYR A 84 9.88 -5.28 11.66
N GLN A 85 8.79 -5.46 12.43
CA GLN A 85 7.48 -5.70 11.83
C GLN A 85 6.82 -4.35 11.61
N VAL A 86 6.43 -4.10 10.37
CA VAL A 86 5.80 -2.82 9.99
C VAL A 86 4.41 -3.13 9.45
N GLU A 87 3.41 -2.39 9.94
CA GLU A 87 2.06 -2.51 9.43
C GLU A 87 1.96 -1.85 8.06
N TYR A 88 1.36 -2.58 7.13
CA TYR A 88 1.05 -2.09 5.81
C TYR A 88 -0.45 -2.14 5.60
N TYR A 89 -0.94 -1.24 4.80
CA TYR A 89 -2.37 -1.07 4.52
C TYR A 89 -2.59 -1.28 3.03
N ASN A 90 -3.65 -2.00 2.69
CA ASN A 90 -3.86 -2.34 1.30
C ASN A 90 -4.51 -1.19 0.51
N LEU A 91 -4.76 -1.43 -0.77
CA LEU A 91 -5.28 -0.39 -1.66
C LEU A 91 -6.61 0.18 -1.20
N ASP A 92 -7.48 -0.64 -0.59
CA ASP A 92 -8.77 -0.13 -0.11
C ASP A 92 -8.58 0.95 0.95
N VAL A 93 -7.64 0.74 1.88
CA VAL A 93 -7.34 1.75 2.90
C VAL A 93 -6.73 2.99 2.24
N ILE A 94 -5.80 2.78 1.31
CA ILE A 94 -5.12 3.88 0.63
C ILE A 94 -6.14 4.77 -0.08
N ILE A 95 -7.08 4.17 -0.79
CA ILE A 95 -8.12 4.90 -1.51
C ILE A 95 -9.00 5.67 -0.51
N SER A 96 -9.40 5.03 0.57
CA SER A 96 -10.26 5.66 1.57
C SER A 96 -9.57 6.85 2.23
N VAL A 97 -8.29 6.71 2.57
CA VAL A 97 -7.51 7.82 3.12
C VAL A 97 -7.43 8.96 2.11
N GLY A 98 -7.17 8.63 0.84
CA GLY A 98 -7.08 9.63 -0.20
C GLY A 98 -8.35 10.48 -0.31
N TYR A 99 -9.51 9.86 -0.22
CA TYR A 99 -10.78 10.58 -0.22
C TYR A 99 -10.91 11.49 1.00
N ARG A 100 -10.51 10.99 2.16
CA ARG A 100 -10.66 11.76 3.41
C ARG A 100 -9.76 12.98 3.45
N VAL A 101 -8.56 12.89 2.88
CA VAL A 101 -7.64 14.04 2.85
C VAL A 101 -7.87 14.91 1.62
N LYS A 102 -8.78 14.51 0.73
CA LYS A 102 -9.15 15.26 -0.47
C LYS A 102 -7.93 15.60 -1.32
N SER A 103 -7.07 14.60 -1.52
CA SER A 103 -5.81 14.78 -2.22
C SER A 103 -5.94 14.37 -3.69
N GLN A 104 -5.46 15.23 -4.59
CA GLN A 104 -5.36 14.87 -6.00
C GLN A 104 -4.33 13.76 -6.21
N GLN A 105 -3.33 13.70 -5.34
CA GLN A 105 -2.33 12.62 -5.39
C GLN A 105 -3.00 11.28 -5.19
N GLY A 106 -4.04 11.21 -4.37
CA GLY A 106 -4.78 9.98 -4.14
C GLY A 106 -5.43 9.48 -5.42
N THR A 107 -6.02 10.38 -6.20
CA THR A 107 -6.64 10.00 -7.47
C THR A 107 -5.60 9.47 -8.45
N ARG A 108 -4.48 10.16 -8.57
CA ARG A 108 -3.41 9.75 -9.47
C ARG A 108 -2.83 8.41 -9.08
N PHE A 109 -2.62 8.21 -7.79
CA PHE A 109 -2.10 6.94 -7.29
C PHE A 109 -3.09 5.82 -7.58
N ARG A 110 -4.38 6.06 -7.36
CA ARG A 110 -5.40 5.04 -7.61
C ARG A 110 -5.42 4.64 -9.08
N ILE A 111 -5.30 5.61 -9.99
CA ILE A 111 -5.27 5.32 -11.42
C ILE A 111 -4.05 4.46 -11.76
N TRP A 112 -2.89 4.85 -11.25
CA TRP A 112 -1.66 4.09 -11.46
C TRP A 112 -1.78 2.67 -10.91
N ALA A 113 -2.29 2.54 -9.68
CA ALA A 113 -2.43 1.25 -9.03
C ALA A 113 -3.38 0.34 -9.80
N THR A 114 -4.50 0.89 -10.25
CA THR A 114 -5.47 0.13 -11.04
C THR A 114 -4.83 -0.39 -12.32
N GLN A 115 -4.03 0.44 -12.97
CA GLN A 115 -3.34 0.03 -14.18
C GLN A 115 -2.34 -1.10 -13.92
N GLN A 116 -1.59 -1.01 -12.83
CA GLN A 116 -0.63 -2.05 -12.46
C GLN A 116 -1.33 -3.38 -12.19
N LEU A 117 -2.45 -3.34 -11.48
CA LEU A 117 -3.20 -4.54 -11.18
C LEU A 117 -3.79 -5.18 -12.44
N LYS A 118 -4.28 -4.36 -13.36
CA LYS A 118 -4.77 -4.87 -14.64
C LYS A 118 -3.67 -5.59 -15.41
N GLU A 119 -2.49 -4.98 -15.48
CA GLU A 119 -1.37 -5.60 -16.18
C GLU A 119 -0.98 -6.92 -15.55
N TYR A 120 -0.98 -6.96 -14.22
CA TYR A 120 -0.65 -8.19 -13.51
C TYR A 120 -1.66 -9.29 -13.82
N LEU A 121 -2.95 -8.98 -13.80
CA LEU A 121 -3.98 -9.96 -14.06
C LEU A 121 -3.93 -10.47 -15.49
N ILE A 122 -3.65 -9.59 -16.45
CA ILE A 122 -3.52 -9.99 -17.83
C ILE A 122 -2.34 -10.93 -18.02
N LYS A 123 -1.20 -10.60 -17.44
CA LYS A 123 -0.02 -11.46 -17.52
C LYS A 123 -0.27 -12.80 -16.87
N GLY A 124 -0.90 -12.81 -15.71
CA GLY A 124 -1.22 -14.05 -15.03
C GLY A 124 -2.14 -14.92 -15.83
N PHE A 125 -3.14 -14.32 -16.48
CA PHE A 125 -4.06 -15.05 -17.32
C PHE A 125 -3.35 -15.67 -18.51
N VAL A 126 -2.50 -14.91 -19.18
CA VAL A 126 -1.76 -15.37 -20.34
C VAL A 126 -0.82 -16.51 -19.96
N LEU A 127 -0.15 -16.38 -18.83
CA LEU A 127 0.83 -17.38 -18.40
C LEU A 127 0.17 -18.69 -17.95
N ASN A 128 -1.09 -18.66 -17.60
CA ASN A 128 -1.81 -19.84 -17.17
C ASN A 128 -2.46 -20.59 -18.31
N ASP A 129 -2.34 -20.10 -19.50
CA ASP A 129 -2.83 -20.81 -20.69
C ASP A 129 -1.85 -21.92 -21.12
#